data_628faa49d460dbd77b9e32cee0f131bb
#
_entry.id   628faa49d460dbd77b9e32cee0f131bb
#
_cell.length_a   1.000
_cell.length_b   1.000
_cell.length_c   1.000
_cell.angle_alpha   90.00
_cell.angle_beta   90.00
_cell.angle_gamma   90.00
#
_symmetry.space_group_name_H-M   'P 1'
#
loop_
_entity.id
_entity.type
_entity.pdbx_description
1 polymer ?
#
loop_
_entity_poly.entity_id
_entity_poly.type
_entity_poly.pdbx_seq_one_letter_code
_entity_poly.pdbx_strand_id
1 'polypeptide(L)'
;MAVIDVGGQVRHGEELDISAVETWLKDQGINLQGQAQVTQYSGGASNWTYRLQYDNADLILRRPPKGTKAKSAHDMEREYNVQKHLAPFYPVLPEMMALCQDESVIGCDFYVMKRIEGIIPRANLPKELQLDEQQVQQLCLNVLDKLIELHQVPYQGTELEQLGKGEGYCRRQVEGWDARYSKALTPNVPDFAFVREWLLEHIPADAKTCVIHNDWRFDNVILDPQQPTQVIGVLDWEMATLGDPLMDLGSALAYWIQEDDD
;
A
#
# COMPACT_ATOMS: atom_id res chain seq x y z
N MET A 1 -2.06 -12.72 -23.99
CA MET A 1 -2.80 -12.82 -22.71
C MET A 1 -2.22 -11.77 -21.79
N ALA A 2 -3.06 -10.98 -21.17
CA ALA A 2 -2.60 -9.98 -20.18
C ALA A 2 -1.87 -10.70 -19.03
N VAL A 3 -0.77 -10.13 -18.57
CA VAL A 3 0.04 -10.69 -17.48
C VAL A 3 -0.63 -10.31 -16.16
N ILE A 4 -1.56 -11.15 -15.71
CA ILE A 4 -2.19 -11.00 -14.40
C ILE A 4 -1.16 -11.33 -13.32
N ASP A 5 -1.09 -10.48 -12.29
CA ASP A 5 -0.19 -10.73 -11.15
C ASP A 5 -0.66 -11.95 -10.35
N VAL A 6 0.20 -12.95 -10.23
CA VAL A 6 -0.06 -14.20 -9.52
C VAL A 6 1.05 -14.50 -8.54
N GLY A 7 0.69 -15.09 -7.39
CA GLY A 7 1.67 -15.55 -6.41
C GLY A 7 2.47 -16.76 -6.91
N GLY A 8 3.68 -16.90 -6.39
CA GLY A 8 4.53 -18.08 -6.55
C GLY A 8 4.32 -19.11 -5.43
N GLN A 9 5.24 -20.06 -5.33
CA GLN A 9 5.26 -21.00 -4.22
C GLN A 9 5.52 -20.28 -2.90
N VAL A 10 4.91 -20.77 -1.82
CA VAL A 10 5.17 -20.29 -0.47
C VAL A 10 6.64 -20.56 -0.11
N ARG A 11 7.33 -19.55 0.39
CA ARG A 11 8.75 -19.65 0.78
C ARG A 11 8.90 -20.54 2.01
N HIS A 12 10.00 -21.30 2.03
CA HIS A 12 10.31 -22.17 3.15
C HIS A 12 10.47 -21.38 4.47
N GLY A 13 9.75 -21.83 5.51
CA GLY A 13 9.70 -21.17 6.81
C GLY A 13 8.66 -20.05 6.93
N GLU A 14 7.95 -19.72 5.82
CA GLU A 14 6.90 -18.72 5.78
C GLU A 14 5.50 -19.35 5.56
N GLU A 15 5.37 -20.65 5.73
CA GLU A 15 4.12 -21.37 5.59
C GLU A 15 3.06 -20.87 6.56
N LEU A 16 1.79 -20.85 6.12
CA LEU A 16 0.63 -20.57 6.95
C LEU A 16 0.06 -21.86 7.54
N ASP A 17 -0.40 -21.82 8.79
CA ASP A 17 -1.36 -22.79 9.27
C ASP A 17 -2.72 -22.49 8.66
N ILE A 18 -2.94 -23.04 7.45
CA ILE A 18 -4.17 -22.77 6.69
C ILE A 18 -5.42 -23.32 7.41
N SER A 19 -5.30 -24.44 8.14
CA SER A 19 -6.41 -25.00 8.92
C SER A 19 -6.89 -24.06 10.02
N ALA A 20 -5.95 -23.42 10.73
CA ALA A 20 -6.26 -22.42 11.76
C ALA A 20 -6.92 -21.19 11.14
N VAL A 21 -6.36 -20.70 10.01
CA VAL A 21 -6.92 -19.55 9.27
C VAL A 21 -8.35 -19.86 8.78
N GLU A 22 -8.58 -21.02 8.18
CA GLU A 22 -9.90 -21.42 7.69
C GLU A 22 -10.94 -21.54 8.81
N THR A 23 -10.54 -22.11 9.93
CA THR A 23 -11.42 -22.23 11.11
C THR A 23 -11.82 -20.84 11.58
N TRP A 24 -10.85 -19.97 11.76
CA TRP A 24 -11.09 -18.59 12.18
C TRP A 24 -11.98 -17.83 11.19
N LEU A 25 -11.71 -17.92 9.86
CA LEU A 25 -12.53 -17.27 8.83
C LEU A 25 -14.00 -17.75 8.83
N LYS A 26 -14.23 -19.05 9.06
CA LYS A 26 -15.58 -19.62 9.20
C LYS A 26 -16.29 -19.07 10.42
N ASP A 27 -15.58 -18.90 11.53
CA ASP A 27 -16.12 -18.29 12.76
C ASP A 27 -16.48 -16.81 12.56
N GLN A 28 -15.81 -16.11 11.61
CA GLN A 28 -16.19 -14.76 11.15
C GLN A 28 -17.38 -14.76 10.17
N GLY A 29 -17.98 -15.91 9.86
CA GLY A 29 -19.11 -16.04 8.94
C GLY A 29 -18.71 -16.06 7.46
N ILE A 30 -17.44 -16.22 7.13
CA ILE A 30 -16.96 -16.29 5.76
C ILE A 30 -17.08 -17.74 5.28
N ASN A 31 -17.99 -17.95 4.32
CA ASN A 31 -18.23 -19.28 3.75
C ASN A 31 -17.15 -19.60 2.71
N LEU A 32 -16.38 -20.68 2.97
CA LEU A 32 -15.31 -21.16 2.09
C LEU A 32 -15.69 -22.57 1.57
N GLN A 33 -15.51 -22.80 0.27
CA GLN A 33 -15.78 -24.08 -0.39
C GLN A 33 -14.52 -24.62 -1.09
N GLY A 34 -14.32 -25.92 -0.98
CA GLY A 34 -13.15 -26.58 -1.54
C GLY A 34 -11.93 -26.48 -0.62
N GLN A 35 -10.76 -26.79 -1.15
CA GLN A 35 -9.47 -26.74 -0.48
C GLN A 35 -8.70 -25.49 -0.92
N ALA A 36 -8.11 -24.76 0.02
CA ALA A 36 -7.30 -23.60 -0.31
C ALA A 36 -6.10 -23.96 -1.21
N GLN A 37 -5.98 -23.28 -2.34
CA GLN A 37 -4.71 -23.19 -3.04
C GLN A 37 -3.97 -21.96 -2.55
N VAL A 38 -2.87 -22.17 -1.81
CA VAL A 38 -2.11 -21.08 -1.21
C VAL A 38 -0.91 -20.76 -2.07
N THR A 39 -0.77 -19.50 -2.48
CA THR A 39 0.42 -18.95 -3.11
C THR A 39 0.90 -17.70 -2.38
N GLN A 40 2.15 -17.29 -2.59
CA GLN A 40 2.74 -16.14 -1.93
C GLN A 40 3.28 -15.17 -2.97
N TYR A 41 3.01 -13.89 -2.77
CA TYR A 41 3.60 -12.84 -3.60
C TYR A 41 5.04 -12.56 -3.19
N SER A 42 5.91 -12.35 -4.18
CA SER A 42 7.31 -12.00 -3.96
C SER A 42 7.53 -10.51 -3.69
N GLY A 43 6.58 -9.66 -4.08
CA GLY A 43 6.60 -8.21 -3.85
C GLY A 43 6.06 -7.87 -2.46
N GLY A 44 6.62 -6.81 -1.87
CA GLY A 44 6.30 -6.32 -0.54
C GLY A 44 7.46 -6.55 0.43
N ALA A 45 8.27 -5.51 0.65
CA ALA A 45 9.41 -5.58 1.59
C ALA A 45 8.93 -5.61 3.05
N SER A 46 7.75 -5.06 3.31
CA SER A 46 7.24 -4.83 4.67
C SER A 46 6.40 -5.98 5.20
N ASN A 47 5.44 -6.48 4.42
CA ASN A 47 4.46 -7.47 4.89
C ASN A 47 4.39 -8.69 3.96
N TRP A 48 4.16 -9.85 4.53
CA TRP A 48 3.95 -11.07 3.74
C TRP A 48 2.52 -11.13 3.23
N THR A 49 2.38 -11.37 1.92
CA THR A 49 1.11 -11.39 1.21
C THR A 49 0.88 -12.76 0.59
N TYR A 50 -0.23 -13.39 0.95
CA TYR A 50 -0.63 -14.71 0.46
C TYR A 50 -1.95 -14.61 -0.29
N ARG A 51 -2.09 -15.36 -1.37
CA ARG A 51 -3.37 -15.62 -2.02
C ARG A 51 -3.94 -16.93 -1.49
N LEU A 52 -5.19 -16.90 -1.09
CA LEU A 52 -5.97 -18.06 -0.67
C LEU A 52 -7.10 -18.23 -1.68
N GLN A 53 -6.92 -19.16 -2.61
CA GLN A 53 -7.90 -19.43 -3.66
C GLN A 53 -8.75 -20.65 -3.31
N TYR A 54 -10.07 -20.45 -3.27
CA TYR A 54 -11.09 -21.46 -3.04
C TYR A 54 -12.01 -21.58 -4.26
N ASP A 55 -12.92 -22.55 -4.26
CA ASP A 55 -13.89 -22.74 -5.35
C ASP A 55 -14.86 -21.54 -5.48
N ASN A 56 -15.16 -20.87 -4.37
CA ASN A 56 -16.11 -19.76 -4.29
C ASN A 56 -15.51 -18.44 -3.84
N ALA A 57 -14.21 -18.36 -3.57
CA ALA A 57 -13.56 -17.14 -3.06
C ALA A 57 -12.10 -17.05 -3.52
N ASP A 58 -11.66 -15.83 -3.81
CA ASP A 58 -10.27 -15.50 -4.11
C ASP A 58 -9.83 -14.37 -3.17
N LEU A 59 -9.03 -14.72 -2.18
CA LEU A 59 -8.71 -13.87 -1.03
C LEU A 59 -7.22 -13.57 -0.96
N ILE A 60 -6.91 -12.43 -0.36
CA ILE A 60 -5.54 -12.05 0.03
C ILE A 60 -5.48 -11.99 1.55
N LEU A 61 -4.49 -12.67 2.12
CA LEU A 61 -4.12 -12.56 3.53
C LEU A 61 -2.80 -11.79 3.63
N ARG A 62 -2.79 -10.71 4.42
CA ARG A 62 -1.57 -9.97 4.76
C ARG A 62 -1.23 -10.12 6.23
N ARG A 63 0.05 -10.34 6.53
CA ARG A 63 0.59 -10.47 7.87
C ARG A 63 2.00 -9.88 7.94
N PRO A 64 2.49 -9.47 9.12
CA PRO A 64 3.88 -9.08 9.29
C PRO A 64 4.84 -10.26 9.08
N PRO A 65 6.10 -10.00 8.72
CA PRO A 65 7.14 -11.02 8.70
C PRO A 65 7.41 -11.55 10.12
N LYS A 66 7.98 -12.76 10.22
CA LYS A 66 8.46 -13.30 11.50
C LYS A 66 9.68 -12.49 11.97
N GLY A 67 9.73 -12.15 13.26
CA GLY A 67 10.88 -11.46 13.87
C GLY A 67 10.51 -10.30 14.78
N THR A 68 11.51 -9.54 15.21
CA THR A 68 11.32 -8.40 16.11
C THR A 68 10.67 -7.24 15.37
N LYS A 69 9.49 -6.84 15.81
CA LYS A 69 8.74 -5.72 15.23
C LYS A 69 9.28 -4.39 15.77
N ALA A 70 9.55 -3.41 14.89
CA ALA A 70 9.64 -2.03 15.32
C ALA A 70 8.23 -1.58 15.81
N LYS A 71 8.19 -0.77 16.86
CA LYS A 71 6.94 -0.44 17.60
C LYS A 71 5.81 0.19 16.77
N SER A 72 6.09 0.63 15.55
CA SER A 72 5.14 1.29 14.62
C SER A 72 5.20 0.71 13.20
N ALA A 73 5.95 -0.35 12.98
CA ALA A 73 6.00 -1.05 11.68
C ALA A 73 5.01 -2.21 11.68
N HIS A 74 4.39 -2.46 10.53
CA HIS A 74 3.52 -3.62 10.31
C HIS A 74 2.22 -3.61 11.17
N ASP A 75 1.58 -2.46 11.29
CA ASP A 75 0.31 -2.31 12.00
C ASP A 75 -0.85 -2.78 11.11
N MET A 76 -1.23 -4.05 11.24
CA MET A 76 -2.28 -4.69 10.44
C MET A 76 -3.65 -4.08 10.72
N GLU A 77 -3.92 -3.70 11.97
CA GLU A 77 -5.18 -3.06 12.34
C GLU A 77 -5.32 -1.70 11.64
N ARG A 78 -4.27 -0.89 11.67
CA ARG A 78 -4.27 0.41 11.03
C ARG A 78 -4.47 0.28 9.52
N GLU A 79 -3.72 -0.58 8.86
CA GLU A 79 -3.82 -0.80 7.41
C GLU A 79 -5.21 -1.31 7.00
N TYR A 80 -5.78 -2.23 7.76
CA TYR A 80 -7.15 -2.71 7.58
C TYR A 80 -8.18 -1.58 7.73
N ASN A 81 -8.09 -0.80 8.81
CA ASN A 81 -9.05 0.25 9.11
C ASN A 81 -8.99 1.40 8.11
N VAL A 82 -7.79 1.78 7.65
CA VAL A 82 -7.63 2.77 6.57
C VAL A 82 -8.47 2.38 5.35
N GLN A 83 -8.26 1.18 4.84
CA GLN A 83 -8.96 0.70 3.64
C GLN A 83 -10.48 0.56 3.88
N LYS A 84 -10.87 0.03 5.03
CA LYS A 84 -12.27 -0.13 5.41
C LYS A 84 -13.03 1.21 5.47
N HIS A 85 -12.40 2.23 6.06
CA HIS A 85 -13.02 3.55 6.21
C HIS A 85 -12.96 4.40 4.93
N LEU A 86 -11.99 4.14 4.05
CA LEU A 86 -11.90 4.77 2.74
C LEU A 86 -12.92 4.19 1.73
N ALA A 87 -13.25 2.91 1.83
CA ALA A 87 -14.06 2.20 0.83
C ALA A 87 -15.39 2.89 0.45
N PRO A 88 -16.13 3.56 1.36
CA PRO A 88 -17.34 4.28 0.98
C PRO A 88 -17.12 5.48 0.06
N PHE A 89 -15.91 6.03 0.01
CA PHE A 89 -15.58 7.26 -0.70
C PHE A 89 -14.59 7.06 -1.85
N TYR A 90 -13.86 5.93 -1.84
CA TYR A 90 -12.80 5.64 -2.79
C TYR A 90 -12.92 4.20 -3.29
N PRO A 91 -13.59 3.98 -4.43
CA PRO A 91 -14.04 2.63 -4.84
C PRO A 91 -12.94 1.70 -5.36
N VAL A 92 -11.73 2.22 -5.62
CA VAL A 92 -10.60 1.41 -6.14
C VAL A 92 -9.81 0.77 -4.99
N LEU A 93 -10.52 0.13 -4.07
CA LEU A 93 -9.96 -0.58 -2.92
C LEU A 93 -10.44 -2.04 -2.90
N PRO A 94 -9.62 -2.96 -2.38
CA PRO A 94 -10.10 -4.32 -2.11
C PRO A 94 -11.19 -4.30 -1.03
N GLU A 95 -12.16 -5.19 -1.15
CA GLU A 95 -13.17 -5.38 -0.10
C GLU A 95 -12.52 -6.04 1.13
N MET A 96 -12.53 -5.33 2.25
CA MET A 96 -11.97 -5.80 3.51
C MET A 96 -12.92 -6.81 4.15
N MET A 97 -12.43 -8.05 4.38
CA MET A 97 -13.26 -9.17 4.85
C MET A 97 -13.20 -9.33 6.37
N ALA A 98 -12.01 -9.42 6.93
CA ALA A 98 -11.84 -9.65 8.37
C ALA A 98 -10.44 -9.25 8.85
N LEU A 99 -10.34 -8.81 10.12
CA LEU A 99 -9.11 -8.52 10.84
C LEU A 99 -8.99 -9.49 12.02
N CYS A 100 -7.87 -10.18 12.14
CA CYS A 100 -7.53 -11.04 13.25
C CYS A 100 -6.47 -10.39 14.14
N GLN A 101 -6.80 -10.19 15.42
CA GLN A 101 -5.89 -9.70 16.46
C GLN A 101 -5.62 -10.78 17.52
N ASP A 102 -6.00 -12.02 17.24
CA ASP A 102 -5.74 -13.17 18.08
C ASP A 102 -4.47 -13.89 17.60
N GLU A 103 -3.36 -13.64 18.31
CA GLU A 103 -2.08 -14.26 18.00
C GLU A 103 -2.10 -15.80 18.14
N SER A 104 -3.11 -16.38 18.81
CA SER A 104 -3.21 -17.85 18.96
C SER A 104 -3.51 -18.55 17.62
N VAL A 105 -4.02 -17.83 16.62
CA VAL A 105 -4.37 -18.39 15.31
C VAL A 105 -3.14 -18.72 14.48
N ILE A 106 -2.27 -17.72 14.22
CA ILE A 106 -1.04 -17.93 13.43
C ILE A 106 0.20 -17.20 13.99
N GLY A 107 0.16 -16.82 15.27
CA GLY A 107 1.29 -16.19 15.97
C GLY A 107 1.47 -14.69 15.72
N CYS A 108 0.53 -14.03 15.05
CA CYS A 108 0.55 -12.58 14.81
C CYS A 108 -0.80 -12.09 14.32
N ASP A 109 -1.01 -10.77 14.36
CA ASP A 109 -2.14 -10.14 13.70
C ASP A 109 -2.07 -10.35 12.19
N PHE A 110 -3.23 -10.44 11.56
CA PHE A 110 -3.35 -10.49 10.11
C PHE A 110 -4.73 -9.97 9.67
N TYR A 111 -4.84 -9.61 8.41
CA TYR A 111 -6.15 -9.32 7.84
C TYR A 111 -6.35 -10.03 6.50
N VAL A 112 -7.63 -10.16 6.13
CA VAL A 112 -8.06 -10.80 4.89
C VAL A 112 -8.94 -9.83 4.11
N MET A 113 -8.70 -9.77 2.80
CA MET A 113 -9.46 -8.97 1.85
C MET A 113 -9.76 -9.77 0.59
N LYS A 114 -10.74 -9.36 -0.20
CA LYS A 114 -10.94 -9.93 -1.55
C LYS A 114 -9.79 -9.55 -2.45
N ARG A 115 -9.36 -10.49 -3.29
CA ARG A 115 -8.37 -10.20 -4.33
C ARG A 115 -9.02 -9.40 -5.46
N ILE A 116 -8.36 -8.32 -5.85
CA ILE A 116 -8.64 -7.66 -7.14
C ILE A 116 -7.77 -8.36 -8.18
N GLU A 117 -8.40 -9.01 -9.15
CA GLU A 117 -7.67 -9.62 -10.26
C GLU A 117 -7.29 -8.56 -11.28
N GLY A 118 -5.99 -8.41 -11.55
CA GLY A 118 -5.52 -7.40 -12.48
C GLY A 118 -4.02 -7.45 -12.73
N ILE A 119 -3.53 -6.43 -13.40
CA ILE A 119 -2.12 -6.28 -13.78
C ILE A 119 -1.48 -5.27 -12.85
N ILE A 120 -0.39 -5.64 -12.20
CA ILE A 120 0.42 -4.72 -11.40
C ILE A 120 1.67 -4.38 -12.20
N PRO A 121 1.85 -3.12 -12.64
CA PRO A 121 3.06 -2.66 -13.30
C PRO A 121 4.22 -2.65 -12.29
N ARG A 122 5.03 -3.69 -12.27
CA ARG A 122 6.18 -3.77 -11.36
C ARG A 122 7.25 -2.74 -11.76
N ALA A 123 8.49 -3.12 -11.97
CA ALA A 123 9.56 -2.23 -12.41
C ALA A 123 9.33 -1.63 -13.81
N ASN A 124 8.60 -2.35 -14.67
CA ASN A 124 8.27 -1.93 -16.02
C ASN A 124 6.86 -2.38 -16.40
N LEU A 125 6.21 -1.63 -17.28
CA LEU A 125 4.98 -2.08 -17.92
C LEU A 125 5.24 -3.39 -18.69
N PRO A 126 4.39 -4.43 -18.50
CA PRO A 126 4.52 -5.67 -19.26
C PRO A 126 4.44 -5.39 -20.77
N LYS A 127 5.43 -5.87 -21.53
CA LYS A 127 5.49 -5.68 -22.99
C LYS A 127 4.30 -6.29 -23.74
N GLU A 128 3.69 -7.28 -23.14
CA GLU A 128 2.49 -7.97 -23.63
C GLU A 128 1.27 -7.06 -23.72
N LEU A 129 1.25 -5.94 -22.98
CA LEU A 129 0.17 -4.94 -23.05
C LEU A 129 0.16 -4.18 -24.38
N GLN A 130 1.32 -4.06 -25.04
CA GLN A 130 1.49 -3.39 -26.34
C GLN A 130 0.83 -2.00 -26.41
N LEU A 131 0.91 -1.24 -25.32
CA LEU A 131 0.37 0.12 -25.25
C LEU A 131 1.18 1.05 -26.16
N ASP A 132 0.48 1.83 -26.96
CA ASP A 132 1.06 2.91 -27.71
C ASP A 132 1.31 4.15 -26.83
N GLU A 133 1.99 5.16 -27.36
CA GLU A 133 2.36 6.38 -26.63
C GLU A 133 1.13 7.11 -26.04
N GLN A 134 0.04 7.20 -26.80
CA GLN A 134 -1.19 7.84 -26.34
C GLN A 134 -1.85 7.06 -25.18
N GLN A 135 -1.84 5.74 -25.27
CA GLN A 135 -2.35 4.87 -24.21
C GLN A 135 -1.48 4.95 -22.94
N VAL A 136 -0.15 5.03 -23.08
CA VAL A 136 0.74 5.24 -21.93
C VAL A 136 0.48 6.59 -21.28
N GLN A 137 0.35 7.67 -22.09
CA GLN A 137 -0.02 8.98 -21.57
C GLN A 137 -1.36 8.95 -20.83
N GLN A 138 -2.38 8.29 -21.41
CA GLN A 138 -3.69 8.16 -20.75
C GLN A 138 -3.59 7.37 -19.45
N LEU A 139 -2.80 6.31 -19.41
CA LEU A 139 -2.54 5.56 -18.17
C LEU A 139 -1.92 6.46 -17.09
N CYS A 140 -0.89 7.23 -17.42
CA CYS A 140 -0.27 8.16 -16.47
C CYS A 140 -1.29 9.18 -15.92
N LEU A 141 -2.14 9.74 -16.79
CA LEU A 141 -3.20 10.65 -16.37
C LEU A 141 -4.22 9.96 -15.46
N ASN A 142 -4.67 8.76 -15.81
CA ASN A 142 -5.62 8.00 -15.00
C ASN A 142 -5.05 7.64 -13.61
N VAL A 143 -3.75 7.33 -13.51
CA VAL A 143 -3.08 7.08 -12.23
C VAL A 143 -3.03 8.35 -11.39
N LEU A 144 -2.73 9.51 -11.99
CA LEU A 144 -2.76 10.81 -11.29
C LEU A 144 -4.18 11.21 -10.89
N ASP A 145 -5.18 10.97 -11.73
CA ASP A 145 -6.58 11.24 -11.39
C ASP A 145 -7.02 10.46 -10.15
N LYS A 146 -6.57 9.21 -10.00
CA LYS A 146 -6.84 8.43 -8.77
C LYS A 146 -6.18 9.01 -7.53
N LEU A 147 -5.00 9.58 -7.64
CA LEU A 147 -4.38 10.32 -6.53
C LEU A 147 -5.18 11.58 -6.18
N ILE A 148 -5.60 12.33 -7.19
CA ILE A 148 -6.43 13.54 -6.99
C ILE A 148 -7.78 13.18 -6.36
N GLU A 149 -8.43 12.09 -6.79
CA GLU A 149 -9.67 11.59 -6.19
C GLU A 149 -9.45 11.25 -4.70
N LEU A 150 -8.34 10.61 -4.35
CA LEU A 150 -7.97 10.33 -2.96
C LEU A 150 -7.86 11.62 -2.13
N HIS A 151 -7.18 12.65 -2.65
CA HIS A 151 -7.03 13.94 -1.99
C HIS A 151 -8.35 14.73 -1.84
N GLN A 152 -9.41 14.30 -2.49
CA GLN A 152 -10.75 14.89 -2.41
C GLN A 152 -11.70 14.11 -1.49
N VAL A 153 -11.27 12.96 -0.94
CA VAL A 153 -12.08 12.17 0.00
C VAL A 153 -12.46 13.03 1.21
N PRO A 154 -13.74 13.10 1.57
CA PRO A 154 -14.19 13.80 2.76
C PRO A 154 -13.74 13.01 4.00
N TYR A 155 -12.86 13.56 4.80
CA TYR A 155 -12.37 12.92 6.02
C TYR A 155 -13.02 13.47 7.29
N GLN A 156 -13.43 14.76 7.29
CA GLN A 156 -14.02 15.43 8.45
C GLN A 156 -15.37 14.82 8.81
N GLY A 157 -15.56 14.54 10.09
CA GLY A 157 -16.78 13.90 10.59
C GLY A 157 -16.87 12.40 10.27
N THR A 158 -15.80 11.78 9.79
CA THR A 158 -15.69 10.33 9.53
C THR A 158 -14.60 9.71 10.38
N GLU A 159 -14.51 8.37 10.39
CA GLU A 159 -13.42 7.64 11.07
C GLU A 159 -12.03 7.99 10.51
N LEU A 160 -11.96 8.52 9.29
CA LEU A 160 -10.71 8.97 8.68
C LEU A 160 -10.08 10.18 9.40
N GLU A 161 -10.83 10.91 10.20
CA GLU A 161 -10.29 12.00 11.05
C GLU A 161 -9.22 11.52 12.02
N GLN A 162 -9.27 10.24 12.43
CA GLN A 162 -8.32 9.62 13.34
C GLN A 162 -7.04 9.12 12.64
N LEU A 163 -6.97 9.23 11.31
CA LEU A 163 -5.87 8.65 10.53
C LEU A 163 -4.53 9.36 10.77
N GLY A 164 -4.55 10.63 11.17
CA GLY A 164 -3.34 11.40 11.43
C GLY A 164 -3.61 12.75 12.11
N LYS A 165 -2.52 13.50 12.35
CA LYS A 165 -2.59 14.80 13.01
C LYS A 165 -3.05 15.95 12.10
N GLY A 166 -3.12 15.72 10.77
CA GLY A 166 -3.49 16.74 9.81
C GLY A 166 -2.55 17.93 9.73
N GLU A 167 -3.04 19.13 10.05
CA GLU A 167 -2.33 20.40 9.92
C GLU A 167 -0.90 20.40 10.48
N GLY A 168 0.03 21.11 9.83
CA GLY A 168 1.45 21.16 10.16
C GLY A 168 2.23 19.93 9.66
N TYR A 169 1.71 19.22 8.68
CA TYR A 169 2.30 17.97 8.17
C TYR A 169 3.69 18.18 7.59
N CYS A 170 3.90 19.15 6.69
CA CYS A 170 5.20 19.42 6.06
C CYS A 170 6.29 19.65 7.10
N ARG A 171 6.02 20.50 8.09
CA ARG A 171 6.98 20.78 9.16
C ARG A 171 7.33 19.53 9.97
N ARG A 172 6.31 18.78 10.39
CA ARG A 172 6.54 17.54 11.15
C ARG A 172 7.34 16.50 10.39
N GLN A 173 7.17 16.42 9.07
CA GLN A 173 7.94 15.48 8.26
C GLN A 173 9.40 15.91 8.16
N VAL A 174 9.70 17.16 7.78
CA VAL A 174 11.07 17.65 7.67
C VAL A 174 11.82 17.55 9.00
N GLU A 175 11.25 18.09 10.08
CA GLU A 175 11.86 18.05 11.41
C GLU A 175 12.02 16.61 11.94
N GLY A 176 11.02 15.77 11.69
CA GLY A 176 11.04 14.36 12.10
C GLY A 176 12.09 13.52 11.36
N TRP A 177 12.24 13.73 10.06
CA TRP A 177 13.27 13.03 9.27
C TRP A 177 14.67 13.53 9.58
N ASP A 178 14.86 14.83 9.79
CA ASP A 178 16.13 15.42 10.25
C ASP A 178 16.58 14.79 11.58
N ALA A 179 15.68 14.72 12.55
CA ALA A 179 15.97 14.11 13.85
C ALA A 179 16.27 12.62 13.75
N ARG A 180 15.56 11.86 12.88
CA ARG A 180 15.85 10.42 12.63
C ARG A 180 17.18 10.22 11.96
N TYR A 181 17.50 11.02 10.92
CA TYR A 181 18.79 10.98 10.25
C TYR A 181 19.94 11.24 11.21
N SER A 182 19.83 12.30 12.03
CA SER A 182 20.85 12.65 13.04
C SER A 182 21.14 11.51 14.03
N LYS A 183 20.09 10.77 14.43
CA LYS A 183 20.25 9.60 15.33
C LYS A 183 20.83 8.38 14.65
N ALA A 184 20.62 8.22 13.36
CA ALA A 184 21.11 7.07 12.58
C ALA A 184 22.49 7.31 11.98
N LEU A 185 23.03 8.52 12.05
CA LEU A 185 24.30 8.92 11.44
C LEU A 185 25.47 8.09 12.02
N THR A 186 26.29 7.53 11.14
CA THR A 186 27.51 6.81 11.47
C THR A 186 28.72 7.49 10.81
N PRO A 187 29.96 7.29 11.32
CA PRO A 187 31.15 8.01 10.83
C PRO A 187 31.47 7.82 9.33
N ASN A 188 30.92 6.77 8.70
CA ASN A 188 31.11 6.45 7.29
C ASN A 188 30.02 6.97 6.36
N VAL A 189 29.04 7.71 6.88
CA VAL A 189 27.93 8.30 6.11
C VAL A 189 28.05 9.81 6.11
N PRO A 190 27.89 10.49 4.95
CA PRO A 190 27.85 11.96 4.90
C PRO A 190 26.74 12.52 5.78
N ASP A 191 26.98 13.66 6.42
CA ASP A 191 25.99 14.28 7.30
C ASP A 191 24.89 15.04 6.56
N PHE A 192 25.13 15.35 5.25
CA PHE A 192 24.23 16.15 4.40
C PHE A 192 23.76 17.46 5.05
N ALA A 193 24.62 18.08 5.89
CA ALA A 193 24.26 19.25 6.68
C ALA A 193 23.65 20.36 5.81
N PHE A 194 24.25 20.66 4.66
CA PHE A 194 23.75 21.67 3.74
C PHE A 194 22.31 21.43 3.28
N VAL A 195 21.98 20.18 2.88
CA VAL A 195 20.63 19.85 2.42
C VAL A 195 19.63 19.90 3.58
N ARG A 196 20.02 19.40 4.75
CA ARG A 196 19.18 19.35 5.95
C ARG A 196 18.87 20.76 6.46
N GLU A 197 19.86 21.64 6.54
CA GLU A 197 19.68 23.05 6.93
C GLU A 197 18.78 23.78 5.93
N TRP A 198 19.03 23.60 4.63
CA TRP A 198 18.19 24.18 3.59
C TRP A 198 16.72 23.76 3.71
N LEU A 199 16.45 22.45 3.93
CA LEU A 199 15.10 21.94 4.10
C LEU A 199 14.42 22.53 5.33
N LEU A 200 15.12 22.67 6.46
CA LEU A 200 14.58 23.26 7.68
C LEU A 200 14.25 24.75 7.53
N GLU A 201 15.06 25.49 6.76
CA GLU A 201 14.85 26.92 6.48
C GLU A 201 13.73 27.17 5.47
N HIS A 202 13.44 26.20 4.57
CA HIS A 202 12.52 26.36 3.45
C HIS A 202 11.26 25.48 3.57
N ILE A 203 10.86 25.11 4.77
CA ILE A 203 9.64 24.32 4.99
C ILE A 203 8.43 25.13 4.48
N PRO A 204 7.68 24.61 3.47
CA PRO A 204 6.49 25.29 3.00
C PRO A 204 5.36 25.21 4.04
N ALA A 205 4.41 26.14 3.98
CA ALA A 205 3.14 25.96 4.64
C ALA A 205 2.37 24.81 3.96
N ASP A 206 1.59 24.04 4.74
CA ASP A 206 0.69 23.04 4.15
C ASP A 206 -0.29 23.70 3.19
N ALA A 207 -0.48 23.14 2.00
CA ALA A 207 -1.47 23.62 1.03
C ALA A 207 -2.90 23.34 1.52
N LYS A 208 -3.13 22.13 2.02
CA LYS A 208 -4.36 21.72 2.72
C LYS A 208 -4.11 20.41 3.49
N THR A 209 -5.07 20.03 4.35
CA THR A 209 -5.11 18.68 4.91
C THR A 209 -6.06 17.81 4.09
N CYS A 210 -5.62 16.63 3.70
CA CYS A 210 -6.42 15.60 3.05
C CYS A 210 -5.90 14.21 3.40
N VAL A 211 -6.59 13.16 2.96
CA VAL A 211 -6.04 11.79 2.99
C VAL A 211 -4.95 11.69 1.93
N ILE A 212 -3.78 11.21 2.32
CA ILE A 212 -2.63 10.98 1.44
C ILE A 212 -2.16 9.53 1.53
N HIS A 213 -1.56 9.03 0.46
CA HIS A 213 -1.07 7.65 0.38
C HIS A 213 0.36 7.51 0.94
N ASN A 214 1.24 8.47 0.65
CA ASN A 214 2.67 8.51 0.99
C ASN A 214 3.58 7.48 0.30
N ASP A 215 3.02 6.59 -0.51
CA ASP A 215 3.78 5.64 -1.34
C ASP A 215 3.08 5.43 -2.69
N TRP A 216 2.71 6.55 -3.34
CA TRP A 216 2.01 6.54 -4.62
C TRP A 216 2.94 6.18 -5.76
N ARG A 217 2.83 4.94 -6.26
CA ARG A 217 3.72 4.40 -7.29
C ARG A 217 2.94 3.47 -8.23
N PHE A 218 3.46 3.27 -9.44
CA PHE A 218 2.85 2.36 -10.42
C PHE A 218 2.76 0.91 -9.93
N ASP A 219 3.69 0.44 -9.12
CA ASP A 219 3.67 -0.90 -8.56
C ASP A 219 2.70 -1.07 -7.38
N ASN A 220 2.05 0.02 -6.94
CA ASN A 220 0.96 0.02 -5.97
C ASN A 220 -0.43 0.21 -6.61
N VAL A 221 -0.53 0.17 -7.95
CA VAL A 221 -1.83 0.20 -8.65
C VAL A 221 -2.11 -1.12 -9.36
N ILE A 222 -3.39 -1.44 -9.51
CA ILE A 222 -3.88 -2.59 -10.27
C ILE A 222 -4.61 -2.07 -11.50
N LEU A 223 -4.18 -2.52 -12.68
CA LEU A 223 -4.79 -2.17 -13.95
C LEU A 223 -5.79 -3.24 -14.39
N ASP A 224 -6.85 -2.81 -15.08
CA ASP A 224 -7.83 -3.69 -15.67
C ASP A 224 -7.20 -4.55 -16.80
N PRO A 225 -7.30 -5.89 -16.73
CA PRO A 225 -6.74 -6.75 -17.77
C PRO A 225 -7.35 -6.55 -19.16
N GLN A 226 -8.58 -6.05 -19.25
CA GLN A 226 -9.29 -5.81 -20.51
C GLN A 226 -9.07 -4.38 -21.02
N GLN A 227 -8.86 -3.41 -20.11
CA GLN A 227 -8.61 -2.01 -20.40
C GLN A 227 -7.40 -1.51 -19.58
N PRO A 228 -6.16 -1.83 -20.01
CA PRO A 228 -4.95 -1.62 -19.18
C PRO A 228 -4.60 -0.17 -18.87
N THR A 229 -5.32 0.79 -19.42
CA THR A 229 -5.23 2.20 -19.03
C THR A 229 -6.09 2.55 -17.81
N GLN A 230 -7.00 1.65 -17.38
CA GLN A 230 -7.88 1.87 -16.25
C GLN A 230 -7.28 1.31 -14.96
N VAL A 231 -7.28 2.13 -13.90
CA VAL A 231 -6.92 1.72 -12.54
C VAL A 231 -8.17 1.18 -11.85
N ILE A 232 -8.11 -0.08 -11.42
CA ILE A 232 -9.20 -0.79 -10.72
C ILE A 232 -8.87 -1.10 -9.26
N GLY A 233 -7.62 -0.89 -8.85
CA GLY A 233 -7.21 -1.10 -7.47
C GLY A 233 -6.01 -0.23 -7.08
N VAL A 234 -5.95 0.14 -5.80
CA VAL A 234 -4.79 0.79 -5.18
C VAL A 234 -4.42 -0.01 -3.94
N LEU A 235 -3.14 -0.30 -3.80
CA LEU A 235 -2.55 -1.19 -2.79
C LEU A 235 -1.59 -0.43 -1.87
N ASP A 236 -1.21 -1.08 -0.78
CA ASP A 236 -0.14 -0.68 0.15
C ASP A 236 -0.42 0.60 0.94
N TRP A 237 -1.46 0.53 1.75
CA TRP A 237 -1.99 1.63 2.56
C TRP A 237 -1.30 1.82 3.92
N GLU A 238 -0.19 1.11 4.17
CA GLU A 238 0.50 1.15 5.46
C GLU A 238 1.02 2.55 5.85
N MET A 239 1.33 3.39 4.86
CA MET A 239 1.83 4.75 5.07
C MET A 239 0.75 5.84 4.98
N ALA A 240 -0.48 5.50 4.62
CA ALA A 240 -1.55 6.47 4.44
C ALA A 240 -1.87 7.24 5.73
N THR A 241 -2.14 8.54 5.61
CA THR A 241 -2.40 9.42 6.75
C THR A 241 -3.18 10.69 6.32
N LEU A 242 -3.46 11.57 7.28
CA LEU A 242 -3.86 12.94 6.98
C LEU A 242 -2.60 13.80 6.81
N GLY A 243 -2.44 14.42 5.66
CA GLY A 243 -1.26 15.20 5.33
C GLY A 243 -1.50 16.18 4.19
N ASP A 244 -0.39 16.64 3.60
CA ASP A 244 -0.41 17.63 2.53
C ASP A 244 -0.35 16.93 1.15
N PRO A 245 -1.27 17.27 0.20
CA PRO A 245 -1.30 16.63 -1.11
C PRO A 245 -0.05 16.89 -1.96
N LEU A 246 0.65 18.00 -1.76
CA LEU A 246 1.88 18.29 -2.50
C LEU A 246 3.06 17.47 -1.99
N MET A 247 3.07 17.12 -0.70
CA MET A 247 4.03 16.17 -0.14
C MET A 247 3.81 14.75 -0.71
N ASP A 248 2.56 14.34 -0.87
CA ASP A 248 2.21 13.05 -1.48
C ASP A 248 2.62 13.00 -2.96
N LEU A 249 2.32 14.05 -3.72
CA LEU A 249 2.76 14.18 -5.10
C LEU A 249 4.30 14.22 -5.21
N GLY A 250 4.98 14.98 -4.34
CA GLY A 250 6.44 15.05 -4.32
C GLY A 250 7.08 13.69 -4.02
N SER A 251 6.48 12.89 -3.13
CA SER A 251 6.91 11.51 -2.87
C SER A 251 6.74 10.64 -4.13
N ALA A 252 5.61 10.75 -4.83
CA ALA A 252 5.38 10.05 -6.09
C ALA A 252 6.42 10.39 -7.15
N LEU A 253 6.69 11.69 -7.34
CA LEU A 253 7.65 12.18 -8.34
C LEU A 253 9.09 11.72 -8.05
N ALA A 254 9.45 11.48 -6.79
CA ALA A 254 10.78 10.99 -6.42
C ALA A 254 11.07 9.56 -6.94
N TYR A 255 10.04 8.79 -7.32
CA TYR A 255 10.17 7.46 -7.92
C TYR A 255 10.06 7.45 -9.44
N TRP A 256 9.70 8.58 -10.05
CA TRP A 256 9.56 8.65 -11.50
C TRP A 256 10.93 8.86 -12.13
N ILE A 257 11.35 7.88 -12.91
CA ILE A 257 12.61 7.87 -13.63
C ILE A 257 12.35 8.47 -15.03
N GLN A 258 13.20 9.40 -15.43
CA GLN A 258 13.23 9.97 -16.78
C GLN A 258 14.27 9.26 -17.64
N GLU A 259 14.16 9.41 -18.98
CA GLU A 259 15.05 8.75 -19.93
C GLU A 259 16.53 9.11 -19.72
N ASP A 260 16.81 10.32 -19.21
CA ASP A 260 18.14 10.86 -19.01
C ASP A 260 18.68 10.66 -17.56
N ASP A 261 17.94 9.94 -16.72
CA ASP A 261 18.37 9.62 -15.35
C ASP A 261 19.40 8.49 -15.37
N ASP A 262 20.50 8.62 -14.60
CA ASP A 262 21.59 7.63 -14.47
C ASP A 262 21.18 6.37 -13.64
#